data_c5b9575f4c17de5be5927aa84594f366
#
_entry.id   c5b9575f4c17de5be5927aa84594f366
#
_cell.length_a   1.000
_cell.length_b   1.000
_cell.length_c   1.000
_cell.angle_alpha   90.00
_cell.angle_beta   90.00
_cell.angle_gamma   90.00
#
_symmetry.space_group_name_H-M   'P 1'
#
loop_
_entity.id
_entity.type
_entity.pdbx_description
1 polymer ?
#
loop_
_entity_poly.entity_id
_entity_poly.type
_entity_poly.pdbx_seq_one_letter_code
_entity_poly.pdbx_strand_id
1 'polypeptide(L)'
;MIYLGIDTSNYKTSIAAVDDKGRVLSDISEYLEVRLGDRGLRQSEAFFKHSNKLPKLFASMLKYIDINDVVAIGVSEKPRRLEDSYMPCFLAGVNLAEVLSKTLNVPLHRFSHQEGHASAIIETGEDSDIYRNSLLMHLSGGTTEILKCKADDKGYLMNIVGGTLDISFGQLLDRFGVALGFPFPAGMFIDELASRCDGRDLPKIVPGIRIMDGYFNLSGPETVLMDYAGKYTNKYLKNENSGDLSLIYTDDLAAVCYEIIDRIAELMLLSADYLSKEYSCDTVYMAGGVSSSDTLRKIIASKHGNSSYKIVFGDPKLSGDNAIGTALLTRRINKR
;
A
#
# COMPACT_ATOMS: atom_id res chain seq x y z
N MET A 1 -2.60 -18.18 -23.34
CA MET A 1 -2.34 -18.64 -21.96
C MET A 1 -2.72 -17.52 -20.99
N ILE A 2 -3.50 -17.86 -19.99
CA ILE A 2 -4.03 -16.92 -18.98
C ILE A 2 -3.65 -17.42 -17.59
N TYR A 3 -3.26 -16.50 -16.70
CA TYR A 3 -2.94 -16.77 -15.30
C TYR A 3 -3.93 -16.01 -14.43
N LEU A 4 -4.61 -16.73 -13.54
CA LEU A 4 -5.57 -16.14 -12.63
C LEU A 4 -4.92 -15.81 -11.29
N GLY A 5 -5.37 -14.71 -10.67
CA GLY A 5 -5.10 -14.35 -9.30
C GLY A 5 -6.41 -14.18 -8.53
N ILE A 6 -6.44 -14.65 -7.29
CA ILE A 6 -7.57 -14.49 -6.37
C ILE A 6 -7.03 -13.96 -5.04
N ASP A 7 -7.64 -12.88 -4.54
CA ASP A 7 -7.30 -12.31 -3.24
C ASP A 7 -8.59 -11.97 -2.47
N THR A 8 -8.70 -12.51 -1.25
CA THR A 8 -9.79 -12.24 -0.32
C THR A 8 -9.26 -11.75 1.01
N SER A 9 -8.22 -10.94 0.94
CA SER A 9 -7.65 -10.29 2.11
C SER A 9 -8.56 -9.16 2.59
N ASN A 10 -8.60 -9.02 3.90
CA ASN A 10 -9.15 -7.86 4.61
C ASN A 10 -10.55 -7.42 4.14
N TYR A 11 -10.66 -6.25 3.46
CA TYR A 11 -11.95 -5.61 3.11
C TYR A 11 -12.25 -5.59 1.61
N LYS A 12 -11.46 -6.26 0.78
CA LYS A 12 -11.65 -6.24 -0.66
C LYS A 12 -11.59 -7.65 -1.25
N THR A 13 -12.63 -8.03 -1.98
CA THR A 13 -12.64 -9.25 -2.79
C THR A 13 -12.12 -8.92 -4.17
N SER A 14 -11.08 -9.60 -4.64
CA SER A 14 -10.42 -9.31 -5.92
C SER A 14 -10.16 -10.57 -6.72
N ILE A 15 -10.39 -10.50 -8.04
CA ILE A 15 -9.98 -11.52 -9.02
C ILE A 15 -9.35 -10.79 -10.20
N ALA A 16 -8.21 -11.29 -10.67
CA ALA A 16 -7.52 -10.74 -11.83
C ALA A 16 -7.06 -11.83 -12.79
N ALA A 17 -6.90 -11.47 -14.05
CA ALA A 17 -6.34 -12.31 -15.08
C ALA A 17 -5.24 -11.56 -15.84
N VAL A 18 -4.10 -12.22 -16.06
CA VAL A 18 -3.01 -11.68 -16.84
C VAL A 18 -2.64 -12.65 -17.98
N ASP A 19 -2.13 -12.12 -19.08
CA ASP A 19 -1.63 -12.94 -20.17
C ASP A 19 -0.17 -13.40 -19.95
N ASP A 20 0.38 -14.14 -20.90
CA ASP A 20 1.75 -14.64 -20.87
C ASP A 20 2.83 -13.53 -20.92
N LYS A 21 2.45 -12.31 -21.32
CA LYS A 21 3.33 -11.12 -21.30
C LYS A 21 3.18 -10.31 -20.02
N GLY A 22 2.25 -10.67 -19.12
CA GLY A 22 1.96 -9.95 -17.89
C GLY A 22 0.98 -8.78 -18.09
N ARG A 23 0.34 -8.66 -19.26
CA ARG A 23 -0.68 -7.64 -19.50
C ARG A 23 -1.97 -8.02 -18.76
N VAL A 24 -2.55 -7.08 -18.05
CA VAL A 24 -3.82 -7.28 -17.34
C VAL A 24 -4.95 -7.40 -18.36
N LEU A 25 -5.62 -8.55 -18.39
CA LEU A 25 -6.79 -8.82 -19.22
C LEU A 25 -8.09 -8.46 -18.48
N SER A 26 -8.09 -8.68 -17.17
CA SER A 26 -9.22 -8.35 -16.29
C SER A 26 -8.72 -8.07 -14.88
N ASP A 27 -9.27 -7.05 -14.24
CA ASP A 27 -9.13 -6.73 -12.83
C ASP A 27 -10.49 -6.35 -12.28
N ILE A 28 -11.07 -7.23 -11.48
CA ILE A 28 -12.40 -7.03 -10.93
C ILE A 28 -12.35 -7.17 -9.41
N SER A 29 -12.82 -6.14 -8.74
CA SER A 29 -12.77 -6.12 -7.28
C SER A 29 -13.97 -5.38 -6.69
N GLU A 30 -14.32 -5.72 -5.46
CA GLU A 30 -15.41 -5.10 -4.71
C GLU A 30 -15.09 -5.04 -3.22
N TYR A 31 -15.31 -3.88 -2.62
CA TYR A 31 -15.16 -3.71 -1.18
C TYR A 31 -16.26 -4.41 -0.41
N LEU A 32 -15.91 -4.94 0.76
CA LEU A 32 -16.87 -5.43 1.73
C LEU A 32 -17.53 -4.23 2.44
N GLU A 33 -18.85 -4.31 2.57
CA GLU A 33 -19.59 -3.31 3.33
C GLU A 33 -19.31 -3.45 4.82
N VAL A 34 -18.90 -2.37 5.46
CA VAL A 34 -18.75 -2.23 6.91
C VAL A 34 -19.89 -1.33 7.38
N ARG A 35 -20.62 -1.72 8.44
CA ARG A 35 -21.71 -0.91 8.98
C ARG A 35 -21.16 0.39 9.57
N LEU A 36 -21.95 1.45 9.41
CA LEU A 36 -21.60 2.75 9.98
C LEU A 36 -21.48 2.63 11.51
N GLY A 37 -20.30 3.02 12.06
CA GLY A 37 -20.02 2.90 13.50
C GLY A 37 -19.23 1.64 13.90
N ASP A 38 -19.09 0.65 13.03
CA ASP A 38 -18.23 -0.51 13.30
C ASP A 38 -16.77 -0.15 13.03
N ARG A 39 -15.87 -0.70 13.87
CA ARG A 39 -14.41 -0.51 13.75
C ARG A 39 -13.74 -1.55 12.85
N GLY A 40 -14.51 -2.35 12.10
CA GLY A 40 -14.03 -3.41 11.22
C GLY A 40 -15.01 -4.58 11.13
N LEU A 41 -14.62 -5.64 10.40
CA LEU A 41 -15.38 -6.87 10.25
C LEU A 41 -14.77 -8.00 11.09
N ARG A 42 -15.63 -8.83 11.69
CA ARG A 42 -15.19 -10.11 12.23
C ARG A 42 -14.74 -11.02 11.09
N GLN A 43 -13.73 -11.85 11.33
CA GLN A 43 -13.17 -12.73 10.30
C GLN A 43 -14.20 -13.69 9.67
N SER A 44 -15.13 -14.21 10.47
CA SER A 44 -16.24 -15.03 9.97
C SER A 44 -17.21 -14.25 9.08
N GLU A 45 -17.47 -12.98 9.39
CA GLU A 45 -18.30 -12.11 8.56
C GLU A 45 -17.60 -11.75 7.25
N ALA A 46 -16.30 -11.44 7.32
CA ALA A 46 -15.49 -11.21 6.12
C ALA A 46 -15.47 -12.43 5.21
N PHE A 47 -15.24 -13.63 5.76
CA PHE A 47 -15.32 -14.89 5.01
C PHE A 47 -16.67 -15.09 4.31
N PHE A 48 -17.78 -14.87 5.02
CA PHE A 48 -19.11 -14.98 4.46
C PHE A 48 -19.35 -13.98 3.32
N LYS A 49 -18.96 -12.72 3.51
CA LYS A 49 -19.11 -11.68 2.49
C LYS A 49 -18.26 -11.97 1.24
N HIS A 50 -17.00 -12.39 1.42
CA HIS A 50 -16.14 -12.80 0.31
C HIS A 50 -16.75 -13.98 -0.46
N SER A 51 -17.21 -15.01 0.25
CA SER A 51 -17.83 -16.20 -0.37
C SER A 51 -19.05 -15.85 -1.22
N ASN A 52 -19.84 -14.84 -0.82
CA ASN A 52 -21.00 -14.38 -1.59
C ASN A 52 -20.62 -13.50 -2.80
N LYS A 53 -19.50 -12.76 -2.74
CA LYS A 53 -19.05 -11.88 -3.82
C LYS A 53 -18.28 -12.64 -4.90
N LEU A 54 -17.45 -13.59 -4.54
CA LEU A 54 -16.56 -14.32 -5.45
C LEU A 54 -17.28 -14.89 -6.69
N PRO A 55 -18.44 -15.58 -6.60
CA PRO A 55 -19.12 -16.11 -7.79
C PRO A 55 -19.53 -15.02 -8.77
N LYS A 56 -19.95 -13.85 -8.29
CA LYS A 56 -20.37 -12.71 -9.13
C LYS A 56 -19.18 -12.07 -9.83
N LEU A 57 -18.09 -11.86 -9.10
CA LEU A 57 -16.85 -11.31 -9.67
C LEU A 57 -16.27 -12.26 -10.71
N PHE A 58 -16.27 -13.55 -10.42
CA PHE A 58 -15.80 -14.57 -11.36
C PHE A 58 -16.65 -14.59 -12.63
N ALA A 59 -17.98 -14.61 -12.53
CA ALA A 59 -18.87 -14.53 -13.68
C ALA A 59 -18.65 -13.25 -14.51
N SER A 60 -18.32 -12.13 -13.85
CA SER A 60 -18.00 -10.89 -14.53
C SER A 60 -16.66 -10.97 -15.28
N MET A 61 -15.65 -11.65 -14.71
CA MET A 61 -14.35 -11.86 -15.35
C MET A 61 -14.46 -12.71 -16.62
N LEU A 62 -15.33 -13.71 -16.65
CA LEU A 62 -15.57 -14.58 -17.82
C LEU A 62 -16.11 -13.83 -19.05
N LYS A 63 -16.50 -12.56 -18.93
CA LYS A 63 -16.84 -11.71 -20.07
C LYS A 63 -15.60 -11.21 -20.83
N TYR A 64 -14.42 -11.27 -20.22
CA TYR A 64 -13.17 -10.73 -20.74
C TYR A 64 -12.15 -11.81 -21.09
N ILE A 65 -12.33 -13.04 -20.60
CA ILE A 65 -11.40 -14.15 -20.83
C ILE A 65 -12.15 -15.43 -21.18
N ASP A 66 -11.51 -16.31 -21.96
CA ASP A 66 -11.93 -17.69 -22.09
C ASP A 66 -11.31 -18.53 -20.97
N ILE A 67 -12.15 -19.21 -20.18
CA ILE A 67 -11.70 -20.04 -19.06
C ILE A 67 -10.83 -21.23 -19.51
N ASN A 68 -11.01 -21.71 -20.74
CA ASN A 68 -10.22 -22.80 -21.32
C ASN A 68 -8.77 -22.39 -21.62
N ASP A 69 -8.48 -21.09 -21.72
CA ASP A 69 -7.13 -20.55 -21.89
C ASP A 69 -6.35 -20.43 -20.58
N VAL A 70 -7.00 -20.67 -19.43
CA VAL A 70 -6.36 -20.62 -18.12
C VAL A 70 -5.42 -21.79 -17.95
N VAL A 71 -4.14 -21.50 -17.62
CA VAL A 71 -3.07 -22.50 -17.48
C VAL A 71 -2.54 -22.64 -16.06
N ALA A 72 -2.82 -21.68 -15.19
CA ALA A 72 -2.52 -21.76 -13.76
C ALA A 72 -3.37 -20.77 -12.95
N ILE A 73 -3.55 -21.07 -11.68
CA ILE A 73 -4.29 -20.25 -10.72
C ILE A 73 -3.41 -19.94 -9.52
N GLY A 74 -3.40 -18.69 -9.08
CA GLY A 74 -2.77 -18.27 -7.84
C GLY A 74 -3.82 -17.73 -6.86
N VAL A 75 -3.54 -17.91 -5.58
CA VAL A 75 -4.39 -17.40 -4.52
C VAL A 75 -3.58 -16.90 -3.35
N SER A 76 -4.00 -15.78 -2.77
CA SER A 76 -3.52 -15.36 -1.45
C SER A 76 -4.16 -16.25 -0.39
N GLU A 77 -3.33 -16.99 0.39
CA GLU A 77 -3.83 -17.92 1.41
C GLU A 77 -3.68 -17.40 2.84
N LYS A 78 -2.83 -16.39 3.04
CA LYS A 78 -2.48 -15.82 4.34
C LYS A 78 -1.89 -14.42 4.21
N PRO A 79 -1.86 -13.62 5.30
CA PRO A 79 -1.31 -12.26 5.24
C PRO A 79 0.16 -12.21 4.85
N ARG A 80 1.01 -13.01 5.51
CA ARG A 80 2.48 -13.04 5.34
C ARG A 80 2.98 -14.47 5.19
N ARG A 81 4.13 -14.64 4.54
CA ARG A 81 4.78 -15.96 4.36
C ARG A 81 5.49 -16.42 5.65
N LEU A 82 4.71 -16.54 6.74
CA LEU A 82 5.12 -17.03 8.05
C LEU A 82 4.17 -18.16 8.47
N GLU A 83 4.66 -19.11 9.28
CA GLU A 83 3.85 -20.26 9.71
C GLU A 83 2.61 -19.85 10.51
N ASP A 84 2.78 -18.88 11.43
CA ASP A 84 1.70 -18.41 12.32
C ASP A 84 0.81 -17.34 11.69
N SER A 85 1.04 -16.98 10.42
CA SER A 85 0.27 -15.96 9.72
C SER A 85 -1.01 -16.58 9.16
N TYR A 86 -2.11 -16.50 9.91
CA TYR A 86 -3.40 -17.07 9.53
C TYR A 86 -4.54 -16.08 9.75
N MET A 87 -5.41 -15.95 8.75
CA MET A 87 -6.68 -15.22 8.85
C MET A 87 -7.78 -15.98 8.09
N PRO A 88 -8.92 -16.31 8.73
CA PRO A 88 -10.00 -17.12 8.13
C PRO A 88 -10.59 -16.56 6.84
N CYS A 89 -10.59 -15.25 6.63
CA CYS A 89 -11.16 -14.63 5.42
C CYS A 89 -10.51 -15.13 4.12
N PHE A 90 -9.21 -15.49 4.15
CA PHE A 90 -8.51 -16.03 2.98
C PHE A 90 -9.08 -17.34 2.47
N LEU A 91 -9.69 -18.14 3.34
CA LEU A 91 -10.27 -19.44 2.96
C LEU A 91 -11.35 -19.30 1.88
N ALA A 92 -12.02 -18.16 1.77
CA ALA A 92 -13.01 -17.95 0.71
C ALA A 92 -12.36 -18.03 -0.68
N GLY A 93 -11.23 -17.33 -0.87
CA GLY A 93 -10.46 -17.38 -2.12
C GLY A 93 -9.82 -18.75 -2.35
N VAL A 94 -9.24 -19.34 -1.30
CA VAL A 94 -8.59 -20.66 -1.37
C VAL A 94 -9.58 -21.74 -1.83
N ASN A 95 -10.78 -21.77 -1.25
CA ASN A 95 -11.80 -22.77 -1.61
C ASN A 95 -12.20 -22.64 -3.09
N LEU A 96 -12.42 -21.42 -3.59
CA LEU A 96 -12.72 -21.21 -5.00
C LEU A 96 -11.54 -21.64 -5.89
N ALA A 97 -10.32 -21.25 -5.54
CA ALA A 97 -9.11 -21.57 -6.29
C ALA A 97 -8.88 -23.09 -6.39
N GLU A 98 -9.10 -23.83 -5.30
CA GLU A 98 -9.02 -25.29 -5.30
C GLU A 98 -10.04 -25.97 -6.22
N VAL A 99 -11.30 -25.52 -6.15
CA VAL A 99 -12.36 -26.03 -7.03
C VAL A 99 -12.00 -25.78 -8.50
N LEU A 100 -11.62 -24.55 -8.82
CA LEU A 100 -11.25 -24.20 -10.20
C LEU A 100 -10.03 -24.96 -10.70
N SER A 101 -8.95 -25.06 -9.89
CA SER A 101 -7.74 -25.81 -10.24
C SER A 101 -8.06 -27.28 -10.57
N LYS A 102 -8.85 -27.94 -9.73
CA LYS A 102 -9.25 -29.33 -9.96
C LYS A 102 -10.19 -29.49 -11.16
N THR A 103 -11.12 -28.57 -11.36
CA THR A 103 -12.07 -28.62 -12.47
C THR A 103 -11.40 -28.39 -13.80
N LEU A 104 -10.46 -27.47 -13.87
CA LEU A 104 -9.71 -27.12 -15.10
C LEU A 104 -8.47 -27.99 -15.29
N ASN A 105 -8.12 -28.79 -14.30
CA ASN A 105 -6.90 -29.63 -14.27
C ASN A 105 -5.62 -28.79 -14.50
N VAL A 106 -5.49 -27.65 -13.80
CA VAL A 106 -4.35 -26.72 -13.87
C VAL A 106 -3.68 -26.56 -12.51
N PRO A 107 -2.38 -26.21 -12.46
CA PRO A 107 -1.67 -25.95 -11.20
C PRO A 107 -2.33 -24.88 -10.34
N LEU A 108 -2.28 -25.06 -9.01
CA LEU A 108 -2.63 -24.06 -8.02
C LEU A 108 -1.37 -23.62 -7.25
N HIS A 109 -1.09 -22.32 -7.30
CA HIS A 109 -0.03 -21.70 -6.53
C HIS A 109 -0.61 -20.89 -5.36
N ARG A 110 0.01 -21.04 -4.19
CA ARG A 110 -0.43 -20.39 -2.95
C ARG A 110 0.62 -19.37 -2.50
N PHE A 111 0.21 -18.16 -2.25
CA PHE A 111 1.07 -17.05 -1.86
C PHE A 111 0.53 -16.37 -0.61
N SER A 112 1.34 -15.53 0.01
CA SER A 112 0.84 -14.57 0.97
C SER A 112 0.31 -13.32 0.25
N HIS A 113 -0.61 -12.61 0.88
CA HIS A 113 -1.11 -11.32 0.41
C HIS A 113 0.02 -10.30 0.22
N GLN A 114 0.99 -10.28 1.15
CA GLN A 114 2.17 -9.42 1.07
C GLN A 114 3.02 -9.70 -0.19
N GLU A 115 3.15 -10.97 -0.61
CA GLU A 115 3.82 -11.32 -1.87
C GLU A 115 3.06 -10.81 -3.09
N GLY A 116 1.72 -10.82 -3.05
CA GLY A 116 0.89 -10.19 -4.07
C GLY A 116 1.18 -8.70 -4.22
N HIS A 117 1.24 -7.95 -3.13
CA HIS A 117 1.62 -6.53 -3.16
C HIS A 117 3.02 -6.31 -3.73
N ALA A 118 4.00 -7.11 -3.30
CA ALA A 118 5.36 -7.01 -3.83
C ALA A 118 5.40 -7.26 -5.35
N SER A 119 4.74 -8.32 -5.81
CA SER A 119 4.67 -8.67 -7.22
C SER A 119 4.01 -7.59 -8.07
N ALA A 120 2.90 -7.01 -7.59
CA ALA A 120 2.19 -5.93 -8.30
C ALA A 120 3.08 -4.73 -8.61
N ILE A 121 4.14 -4.51 -7.83
CA ILE A 121 5.05 -3.38 -7.98
C ILE A 121 6.33 -3.79 -8.70
N ILE A 122 6.93 -4.91 -8.28
CA ILE A 122 8.22 -5.36 -8.78
C ILE A 122 8.11 -5.88 -10.20
N GLU A 123 7.05 -6.65 -10.52
CA GLU A 123 6.90 -7.29 -11.84
C GLU A 123 6.24 -6.41 -12.90
N THR A 124 5.71 -5.25 -12.53
CA THR A 124 5.22 -4.24 -13.47
C THR A 124 6.29 -3.19 -13.80
N GLY A 125 7.39 -3.14 -13.03
CA GLY A 125 8.52 -2.23 -13.28
C GLY A 125 9.36 -2.69 -14.45
N GLU A 126 9.73 -1.77 -15.34
CA GLU A 126 10.72 -2.00 -16.37
C GLU A 126 12.11 -2.17 -15.72
N ASP A 127 12.85 -3.21 -16.08
CA ASP A 127 14.29 -3.35 -15.76
C ASP A 127 14.69 -3.76 -14.32
N SER A 128 13.94 -4.58 -13.62
CA SER A 128 14.38 -5.06 -12.32
C SER A 128 14.88 -6.52 -12.36
N ASP A 129 16.13 -6.73 -11.93
CA ASP A 129 16.59 -8.07 -11.57
C ASP A 129 15.96 -8.45 -10.23
N ILE A 130 14.76 -9.00 -10.29
CA ILE A 130 13.94 -9.39 -9.13
C ILE A 130 14.62 -10.40 -8.20
N TYR A 131 15.71 -11.04 -8.65
CA TYR A 131 16.49 -12.01 -7.88
C TYR A 131 17.57 -11.35 -7.02
N ARG A 132 17.82 -10.05 -7.19
CA ARG A 132 18.67 -9.26 -6.29
C ARG A 132 17.90 -8.83 -5.05
N ASN A 133 18.65 -8.52 -3.99
CA ASN A 133 18.06 -7.88 -2.83
C ASN A 133 17.51 -6.50 -3.22
N SER A 134 16.30 -6.23 -2.82
CA SER A 134 15.65 -4.93 -2.94
C SER A 134 14.98 -4.54 -1.64
N LEU A 135 14.68 -3.26 -1.49
CA LEU A 135 13.81 -2.78 -0.42
C LEU A 135 12.40 -2.54 -0.98
N LEU A 136 11.39 -2.91 -0.22
CA LEU A 136 10.00 -2.56 -0.47
C LEU A 136 9.49 -1.75 0.72
N MET A 137 9.20 -0.48 0.51
CA MET A 137 8.59 0.41 1.49
C MET A 137 7.08 0.39 1.33
N HIS A 138 6.38 -0.22 2.27
CA HIS A 138 4.92 -0.26 2.28
C HIS A 138 4.37 0.85 3.17
N LEU A 139 3.84 1.90 2.52
CA LEU A 139 3.41 3.16 3.12
C LEU A 139 1.90 3.33 2.94
N SER A 140 1.11 2.80 3.88
CA SER A 140 -0.36 2.81 3.80
C SER A 140 -1.01 3.51 4.99
N GLY A 141 -2.33 3.56 5.00
CA GLY A 141 -3.12 4.07 6.13
C GLY A 141 -2.83 3.36 7.45
N GLY A 142 -2.61 2.04 7.41
CA GLY A 142 -2.36 1.22 8.62
C GLY A 142 -0.92 0.77 8.81
N THR A 143 -0.07 0.89 7.79
CA THR A 143 1.26 0.27 7.78
C THR A 143 2.33 1.25 7.31
N THR A 144 3.46 1.26 8.00
CA THR A 144 4.72 1.88 7.54
C THR A 144 5.84 0.90 7.85
N GLU A 145 6.14 0.04 6.90
CA GLU A 145 7.16 -1.02 7.00
C GLU A 145 8.15 -0.92 5.86
N ILE A 146 9.41 -1.23 6.13
CA ILE A 146 10.45 -1.41 5.14
C ILE A 146 10.85 -2.88 5.15
N LEU A 147 10.68 -3.52 4.00
CA LEU A 147 10.93 -4.94 3.82
C LEU A 147 12.14 -5.14 2.92
N LYS A 148 13.08 -5.96 3.36
CA LYS A 148 14.05 -6.56 2.46
C LYS A 148 13.34 -7.62 1.65
N CYS A 149 13.42 -7.53 0.32
CA CYS A 149 12.68 -8.37 -0.60
C CYS A 149 13.64 -9.02 -1.61
N LYS A 150 13.42 -10.30 -1.90
CA LYS A 150 14.14 -11.05 -2.91
C LYS A 150 13.23 -12.14 -3.49
N ALA A 151 13.16 -12.25 -4.81
CA ALA A 151 12.44 -13.35 -5.45
C ALA A 151 13.14 -14.69 -5.22
N ASP A 152 12.34 -15.74 -5.03
CA ASP A 152 12.77 -17.13 -5.03
C ASP A 152 11.89 -17.97 -5.97
N ASP A 153 12.11 -19.29 -5.97
CA ASP A 153 11.38 -20.23 -6.83
C ASP A 153 9.92 -20.45 -6.41
N LYS A 154 9.53 -19.95 -5.24
CA LYS A 154 8.18 -20.09 -4.67
C LYS A 154 7.43 -18.77 -4.56
N GLY A 155 8.09 -17.62 -4.74
CA GLY A 155 7.50 -16.31 -4.56
C GLY A 155 8.52 -15.25 -4.19
N TYR A 156 8.29 -14.57 -3.06
CA TYR A 156 9.21 -13.60 -2.49
C TYR A 156 9.56 -13.94 -1.05
N LEU A 157 10.86 -13.92 -0.74
CA LEU A 157 11.35 -13.87 0.64
C LEU A 157 11.33 -12.41 1.09
N MET A 158 10.59 -12.13 2.15
CA MET A 158 10.44 -10.79 2.70
C MET A 158 10.63 -10.78 4.21
N ASN A 159 11.48 -9.86 4.68
CA ASN A 159 11.74 -9.65 6.09
C ASN A 159 11.61 -8.16 6.41
N ILE A 160 10.92 -7.81 7.50
CA ILE A 160 10.85 -6.45 7.99
C ILE A 160 12.25 -6.08 8.50
N VAL A 161 12.81 -4.99 7.97
CA VAL A 161 14.14 -4.48 8.31
C VAL A 161 14.11 -3.03 8.76
N GLY A 162 12.94 -2.39 8.75
CA GLY A 162 12.76 -1.01 9.20
C GLY A 162 11.30 -0.59 9.18
N GLY A 163 11.05 0.66 9.51
CA GLY A 163 9.72 1.25 9.54
C GLY A 163 9.38 1.91 10.86
N THR A 164 8.10 2.18 11.09
CA THR A 164 7.65 2.76 12.36
C THR A 164 7.51 1.71 13.45
N LEU A 165 7.80 2.13 14.70
CA LEU A 165 7.60 1.31 15.89
C LEU A 165 6.27 1.61 16.61
N ASP A 166 5.52 2.62 16.15
CA ASP A 166 4.29 3.05 16.81
C ASP A 166 3.14 3.27 15.82
N ILE A 167 2.98 4.45 15.26
CA ILE A 167 1.90 4.78 14.33
C ILE A 167 2.40 4.84 12.88
N SER A 168 1.53 4.55 11.91
CA SER A 168 1.88 4.66 10.48
C SER A 168 1.86 6.12 10.00
N PHE A 169 2.51 6.39 8.86
CA PHE A 169 2.39 7.70 8.19
C PHE A 169 0.96 8.03 7.83
N GLY A 170 0.18 7.04 7.35
CA GLY A 170 -1.21 7.28 7.02
C GLY A 170 -2.03 7.67 8.26
N GLN A 171 -1.81 7.01 9.40
CA GLN A 171 -2.45 7.39 10.67
C GLN A 171 -2.06 8.80 11.11
N LEU A 172 -0.79 9.19 10.96
CA LEU A 172 -0.33 10.54 11.28
C LEU A 172 -1.08 11.59 10.43
N LEU A 173 -1.11 11.38 9.10
CA LEU A 173 -1.80 12.28 8.16
C LEU A 173 -3.31 12.34 8.41
N ASP A 174 -3.94 11.19 8.61
CA ASP A 174 -5.39 11.11 8.84
C ASP A 174 -5.80 11.77 10.16
N ARG A 175 -5.07 11.50 11.26
CA ARG A 175 -5.37 12.09 12.56
C ARG A 175 -5.18 13.60 12.56
N PHE A 176 -4.09 14.09 11.94
CA PHE A 176 -3.85 15.52 11.79
C PHE A 176 -4.94 16.19 10.94
N GLY A 177 -5.29 15.62 9.79
CA GLY A 177 -6.33 16.17 8.93
C GLY A 177 -7.72 16.17 9.56
N VAL A 178 -8.09 15.08 10.27
CA VAL A 178 -9.37 15.01 11.00
C VAL A 178 -9.41 16.04 12.13
N ALA A 179 -8.29 16.28 12.82
CA ALA A 179 -8.21 17.34 13.87
C ALA A 179 -8.37 18.75 13.30
N LEU A 180 -8.05 18.93 12.00
CA LEU A 180 -8.33 20.19 11.26
C LEU A 180 -9.77 20.26 10.73
N GLY A 181 -10.58 19.19 10.86
CA GLY A 181 -11.96 19.13 10.39
C GLY A 181 -12.16 18.49 9.02
N PHE A 182 -11.10 17.95 8.40
CA PHE A 182 -11.24 17.21 7.13
C PHE A 182 -11.94 15.88 7.31
N PRO A 183 -12.69 15.37 6.31
CA PRO A 183 -13.28 14.04 6.36
C PRO A 183 -12.19 12.95 6.30
N PHE A 184 -12.47 11.80 6.91
CA PHE A 184 -11.62 10.62 6.82
C PHE A 184 -11.89 9.82 5.51
N PRO A 185 -10.85 9.32 4.81
CA PRO A 185 -9.42 9.48 5.07
C PRO A 185 -8.92 10.87 4.66
N ALA A 186 -8.05 11.47 5.48
CA ALA A 186 -7.68 12.88 5.34
C ALA A 186 -6.38 13.12 4.56
N GLY A 187 -5.60 12.08 4.29
CA GLY A 187 -4.28 12.20 3.63
C GLY A 187 -4.31 12.93 2.29
N MET A 188 -5.38 12.75 1.51
CA MET A 188 -5.55 13.45 0.22
C MET A 188 -5.70 14.98 0.36
N PHE A 189 -6.36 15.46 1.41
CA PHE A 189 -6.53 16.88 1.68
C PHE A 189 -5.21 17.51 2.14
N ILE A 190 -4.41 16.76 2.92
CA ILE A 190 -3.07 17.17 3.32
C ILE A 190 -2.15 17.30 2.11
N ASP A 191 -2.19 16.34 1.16
CA ASP A 191 -1.41 16.41 -0.07
C ASP A 191 -1.83 17.56 -0.98
N GLU A 192 -3.14 17.79 -1.13
CA GLU A 192 -3.68 18.93 -1.88
C GLU A 192 -3.20 20.27 -1.31
N LEU A 193 -3.29 20.46 0.03
CA LEU A 193 -2.78 21.66 0.68
C LEU A 193 -1.26 21.81 0.50
N ALA A 194 -0.51 20.75 0.74
CA ALA A 194 0.94 20.76 0.58
C ALA A 194 1.36 21.14 -0.85
N SER A 195 0.60 20.70 -1.87
CA SER A 195 0.88 21.01 -3.27
C SER A 195 0.85 22.51 -3.62
N ARG A 196 0.26 23.35 -2.75
CA ARG A 196 0.19 24.82 -2.90
C ARG A 196 1.45 25.52 -2.37
N CYS A 197 2.27 24.83 -1.59
CA CYS A 197 3.53 25.36 -1.04
C CYS A 197 4.70 24.99 -1.95
N ASP A 198 5.63 25.90 -2.13
CA ASP A 198 6.85 25.69 -2.93
C ASP A 198 8.03 25.11 -2.14
N GLY A 199 7.82 24.82 -0.85
CA GLY A 199 8.81 24.23 0.05
C GLY A 199 9.88 25.20 0.57
N ARG A 200 9.76 26.52 0.29
CA ARG A 200 10.65 27.53 0.84
C ARG A 200 10.11 28.05 2.17
N ASP A 201 11.04 28.44 3.06
CA ASP A 201 10.72 29.08 4.35
C ASP A 201 9.70 28.30 5.22
N LEU A 202 9.86 26.99 5.30
CA LEU A 202 8.99 26.12 6.10
C LEU A 202 9.01 26.50 7.59
N PRO A 203 7.87 26.36 8.29
CA PRO A 203 7.70 26.90 9.66
C PRO A 203 8.47 26.14 10.74
N LYS A 204 9.06 24.97 10.43
CA LYS A 204 9.85 24.12 11.35
C LYS A 204 9.05 23.67 12.60
N ILE A 205 7.80 23.30 12.38
CA ILE A 205 6.90 22.81 13.43
C ILE A 205 7.13 21.32 13.68
N VAL A 206 7.36 20.53 12.62
CA VAL A 206 7.57 19.08 12.75
C VAL A 206 8.97 18.81 13.28
N PRO A 207 9.10 18.20 14.49
CA PRO A 207 10.41 17.94 15.07
C PRO A 207 11.23 16.96 14.22
N GLY A 208 12.55 17.02 14.35
CA GLY A 208 13.44 16.01 13.79
C GLY A 208 13.17 14.64 14.39
N ILE A 209 13.19 13.61 13.56
CA ILE A 209 12.88 12.24 13.98
C ILE A 209 14.17 11.42 13.90
N ARG A 210 14.52 10.76 15.01
CA ARG A 210 15.70 9.90 15.07
C ARG A 210 15.40 8.56 14.42
N ILE A 211 16.30 8.11 13.54
CA ILE A 211 16.29 6.77 12.95
C ILE A 211 17.36 5.92 13.64
N MET A 212 17.01 4.71 14.03
CA MET A 212 17.91 3.70 14.59
C MET A 212 17.72 2.39 13.85
N ASP A 213 18.75 1.93 13.15
CA ASP A 213 18.74 0.67 12.40
C ASP A 213 17.55 0.53 11.42
N GLY A 214 17.14 1.64 10.79
CA GLY A 214 16.00 1.69 9.88
C GLY A 214 14.64 1.89 10.55
N TYR A 215 14.58 1.96 11.89
CA TYR A 215 13.33 2.15 12.65
C TYR A 215 13.21 3.56 13.23
N PHE A 216 11.98 4.02 13.40
CA PHE A 216 11.67 5.35 13.95
C PHE A 216 10.29 5.37 14.64
N ASN A 217 10.02 6.43 15.39
CA ASN A 217 8.74 6.68 16.05
C ASN A 217 8.10 7.98 15.54
N LEU A 218 6.78 7.98 15.40
CA LEU A 218 5.99 9.10 14.89
C LEU A 218 5.06 9.73 15.93
N SER A 219 4.88 9.13 17.10
CA SER A 219 4.01 9.65 18.16
C SER A 219 4.46 11.00 18.71
N GLY A 220 5.79 11.26 18.73
CA GLY A 220 6.31 12.58 19.11
C GLY A 220 5.87 13.68 18.14
N PRO A 221 6.16 13.57 16.85
CA PRO A 221 5.62 14.45 15.81
C PRO A 221 4.09 14.57 15.82
N GLU A 222 3.37 13.44 16.01
CA GLU A 222 1.90 13.47 16.13
C GLU A 222 1.45 14.41 17.25
N THR A 223 2.04 14.31 18.45
CA THR A 223 1.68 15.16 19.59
C THR A 223 1.82 16.64 19.26
N VAL A 224 2.92 17.02 18.61
CA VAL A 224 3.16 18.42 18.19
C VAL A 224 2.13 18.88 17.16
N LEU A 225 1.84 18.03 16.18
CA LEU A 225 0.86 18.34 15.12
C LEU A 225 -0.56 18.43 15.66
N MET A 226 -0.94 17.59 16.63
CA MET A 226 -2.26 17.67 17.27
C MET A 226 -2.43 18.95 18.09
N ASP A 227 -1.38 19.40 18.81
CA ASP A 227 -1.38 20.70 19.51
C ASP A 227 -1.51 21.86 18.50
N TYR A 228 -0.76 21.80 17.40
CA TYR A 228 -0.88 22.79 16.33
C TYR A 228 -2.30 22.82 15.75
N ALA A 229 -2.87 21.66 15.39
CA ALA A 229 -4.23 21.58 14.84
C ALA A 229 -5.27 22.19 15.79
N GLY A 230 -5.17 21.90 17.11
CA GLY A 230 -6.05 22.46 18.12
C GLY A 230 -5.96 23.98 18.22
N LYS A 231 -4.76 24.55 18.16
CA LYS A 231 -4.56 26.02 18.15
C LYS A 231 -5.08 26.64 16.86
N TYR A 232 -4.83 25.99 15.72
CA TYR A 232 -5.26 26.45 14.40
C TYR A 232 -6.78 26.48 14.26
N THR A 233 -7.48 25.40 14.62
CA THR A 233 -8.95 25.31 14.58
C THR A 233 -9.59 26.31 15.52
N ASN A 234 -9.03 26.52 16.71
CA ASN A 234 -9.50 27.55 17.65
C ASN A 234 -9.40 28.96 17.05
N LYS A 235 -8.35 29.26 16.29
CA LYS A 235 -8.14 30.57 15.66
C LYS A 235 -9.10 30.84 14.49
N TYR A 236 -9.33 29.83 13.64
CA TYR A 236 -10.02 30.02 12.37
C TYR A 236 -11.47 29.50 12.36
N LEU A 237 -11.83 28.48 13.14
CA LEU A 237 -13.17 27.87 13.12
C LEU A 237 -14.10 28.33 14.25
N LYS A 238 -13.59 28.71 15.41
CA LYS A 238 -14.46 29.14 16.53
C LYS A 238 -15.14 30.49 16.35
N ASN A 239 -14.64 31.32 15.42
CA ASN A 239 -15.18 32.68 15.22
C ASN A 239 -16.28 32.74 14.14
N GLU A 240 -16.61 31.64 13.48
CA GLU A 240 -17.61 31.62 12.41
C GLU A 240 -18.56 30.43 12.52
N ASN A 241 -19.86 30.73 12.62
CA ASN A 241 -20.96 29.74 12.60
C ASN A 241 -21.18 29.07 11.22
N SER A 242 -20.25 29.21 10.28
CA SER A 242 -20.50 28.84 8.86
C SER A 242 -20.20 27.41 8.52
N GLY A 243 -19.37 26.68 9.28
CA GLY A 243 -18.90 25.32 8.91
C GLY A 243 -18.15 25.28 7.56
N ASP A 244 -17.77 26.43 7.02
CA ASP A 244 -17.09 26.55 5.72
C ASP A 244 -15.61 26.20 5.87
N LEU A 245 -15.25 25.01 5.40
CA LEU A 245 -13.87 24.50 5.41
C LEU A 245 -12.92 25.32 4.52
N SER A 246 -13.44 26.16 3.60
CA SER A 246 -12.59 26.99 2.73
C SER A 246 -11.75 28.01 3.51
N LEU A 247 -12.20 28.40 4.70
CA LEU A 247 -11.51 29.31 5.61
C LEU A 247 -10.24 28.69 6.26
N ILE A 248 -10.10 27.38 6.22
CA ILE A 248 -8.94 26.66 6.75
C ILE A 248 -7.79 26.64 5.72
N TYR A 249 -8.05 26.90 4.45
CA TYR A 249 -7.06 26.82 3.37
C TYR A 249 -6.14 28.06 3.34
N THR A 250 -5.27 28.22 4.34
CA THR A 250 -4.28 29.30 4.39
C THR A 250 -2.91 28.85 3.91
N ASP A 251 -2.08 29.80 3.46
CA ASP A 251 -0.69 29.53 3.07
C ASP A 251 0.13 28.99 4.26
N ASP A 252 -0.16 29.44 5.49
CA ASP A 252 0.47 28.91 6.71
C ASP A 252 0.19 27.43 6.89
N LEU A 253 -1.07 27.00 6.70
CA LEU A 253 -1.42 25.58 6.79
C LEU A 253 -0.83 24.77 5.63
N ALA A 254 -0.82 25.31 4.42
CA ALA A 254 -0.18 24.70 3.27
C ALA A 254 1.31 24.42 3.53
N ALA A 255 2.02 25.39 4.14
CA ALA A 255 3.42 25.22 4.52
C ALA A 255 3.62 24.12 5.59
N VAL A 256 2.74 24.01 6.58
CA VAL A 256 2.79 22.93 7.58
C VAL A 256 2.51 21.57 6.93
N CYS A 257 1.50 21.47 6.06
CA CYS A 257 1.21 20.25 5.32
C CYS A 257 2.41 19.82 4.46
N TYR A 258 3.04 20.76 3.78
CA TYR A 258 4.26 20.48 3.02
C TYR A 258 5.40 20.00 3.93
N GLU A 259 5.63 20.63 5.08
CA GLU A 259 6.67 20.25 6.03
C GLU A 259 6.45 18.82 6.55
N ILE A 260 5.21 18.40 6.78
CA ILE A 260 4.90 17.01 7.18
C ILE A 260 5.34 16.03 6.08
N ILE A 261 4.96 16.30 4.83
CA ILE A 261 5.31 15.43 3.69
C ILE A 261 6.83 15.46 3.44
N ASP A 262 7.46 16.60 3.59
CA ASP A 262 8.92 16.76 3.47
C ASP A 262 9.66 15.94 4.53
N ARG A 263 9.14 15.91 5.77
CA ARG A 263 9.70 15.09 6.84
C ARG A 263 9.51 13.60 6.58
N ILE A 264 8.38 13.19 6.01
CA ILE A 264 8.15 11.80 5.57
C ILE A 264 9.15 11.42 4.47
N ALA A 265 9.37 12.29 3.49
CA ALA A 265 10.34 12.07 2.42
C ALA A 265 11.76 11.89 2.98
N GLU A 266 12.17 12.77 3.91
CA GLU A 266 13.48 12.70 4.57
C GLU A 266 13.67 11.37 5.31
N LEU A 267 12.68 10.94 6.10
CA LEU A 267 12.72 9.64 6.80
C LEU A 267 12.86 8.47 5.84
N MET A 268 12.12 8.49 4.72
CA MET A 268 12.21 7.44 3.71
C MET A 268 13.59 7.38 3.07
N LEU A 269 14.14 8.52 2.69
CA LEU A 269 15.47 8.59 2.07
C LEU A 269 16.58 8.18 3.03
N LEU A 270 16.57 8.67 4.28
CA LEU A 270 17.55 8.28 5.28
C LEU A 270 17.50 6.79 5.62
N SER A 271 16.29 6.22 5.72
CA SER A 271 16.12 4.78 5.92
C SER A 271 16.58 3.98 4.70
N ALA A 272 16.27 4.46 3.48
CA ALA A 272 16.73 3.84 2.25
C ALA A 272 18.26 3.86 2.14
N ASP A 273 18.91 4.97 2.44
CA ASP A 273 20.37 5.14 2.39
C ASP A 273 21.08 4.16 3.34
N TYR A 274 20.57 4.03 4.56
CA TYR A 274 21.11 3.10 5.54
C TYR A 274 20.90 1.64 5.13
N LEU A 275 19.65 1.25 4.87
CA LEU A 275 19.28 -0.14 4.62
C LEU A 275 19.76 -0.65 3.26
N SER A 276 19.85 0.20 2.23
CA SER A 276 20.41 -0.18 0.94
C SER A 276 21.89 -0.55 1.04
N LYS A 277 22.66 0.16 1.86
CA LYS A 277 24.07 -0.16 2.14
C LYS A 277 24.16 -1.45 2.95
N GLU A 278 23.39 -1.56 4.04
CA GLU A 278 23.42 -2.70 4.95
C GLU A 278 23.08 -4.02 4.23
N TYR A 279 22.09 -4.01 3.33
CA TYR A 279 21.63 -5.20 2.63
C TYR A 279 22.08 -5.32 1.18
N SER A 280 22.93 -4.41 0.71
CA SER A 280 23.43 -4.36 -0.68
C SER A 280 22.26 -4.35 -1.70
N CYS A 281 21.29 -3.45 -1.47
CA CYS A 281 20.14 -3.26 -2.34
C CYS A 281 20.40 -2.12 -3.32
N ASP A 282 20.14 -2.35 -4.61
CA ASP A 282 20.26 -1.36 -5.68
C ASP A 282 18.92 -0.76 -6.11
N THR A 283 17.83 -1.25 -5.55
CA THR A 283 16.48 -0.80 -5.88
C THR A 283 15.61 -0.68 -4.62
N VAL A 284 14.90 0.43 -4.50
CA VAL A 284 13.92 0.72 -3.45
C VAL A 284 12.55 0.92 -4.11
N TYR A 285 11.64 0.00 -3.85
CA TYR A 285 10.25 0.09 -4.29
C TYR A 285 9.42 0.80 -3.23
N MET A 286 8.53 1.70 -3.65
CA MET A 286 7.62 2.41 -2.76
C MET A 286 6.16 2.13 -3.14
N ALA A 287 5.38 1.64 -2.20
CA ALA A 287 4.00 1.20 -2.37
C ALA A 287 3.08 1.71 -1.25
N GLY A 288 1.77 1.64 -1.49
CA GLY A 288 0.73 2.03 -0.55
C GLY A 288 0.20 3.44 -0.80
N GLY A 289 -0.92 3.76 -0.15
CA GLY A 289 -1.66 5.00 -0.41
C GLY A 289 -0.85 6.28 -0.13
N VAL A 290 0.03 6.27 0.87
CA VAL A 290 0.90 7.43 1.17
C VAL A 290 1.92 7.66 0.06
N SER A 291 2.46 6.59 -0.55
CA SER A 291 3.40 6.71 -1.67
C SER A 291 2.75 7.18 -2.99
N SER A 292 1.41 7.29 -3.01
CA SER A 292 0.66 7.83 -4.14
C SER A 292 0.60 9.37 -4.14
N SER A 293 1.01 10.03 -3.04
CA SER A 293 1.08 11.49 -2.93
C SER A 293 2.02 12.07 -3.99
N ASP A 294 1.48 12.96 -4.82
CA ASP A 294 2.27 13.65 -5.85
C ASP A 294 3.34 14.57 -5.25
N THR A 295 3.01 15.23 -4.12
CA THR A 295 3.95 16.08 -3.38
C THR A 295 5.11 15.28 -2.84
N LEU A 296 4.84 14.12 -2.20
CA LEU A 296 5.87 13.21 -1.70
C LEU A 296 6.81 12.74 -2.82
N ARG A 297 6.26 12.33 -3.95
CA ARG A 297 7.04 11.88 -5.13
C ARG A 297 7.95 12.98 -5.66
N LYS A 298 7.45 14.21 -5.79
CA LYS A 298 8.25 15.37 -6.23
C LYS A 298 9.39 15.67 -5.25
N ILE A 299 9.11 15.67 -3.95
CA ILE A 299 10.12 15.93 -2.92
C ILE A 299 11.20 14.84 -2.94
N ILE A 300 10.81 13.56 -2.97
CA ILE A 300 11.75 12.44 -3.05
C ILE A 300 12.61 12.57 -4.33
N ALA A 301 12.00 12.82 -5.48
CA ALA A 301 12.74 12.99 -6.74
C ALA A 301 13.75 14.14 -6.68
N SER A 302 13.42 15.25 -6.00
CA SER A 302 14.32 16.39 -5.85
C SER A 302 15.48 16.14 -4.88
N LYS A 303 15.27 15.33 -3.83
CA LYS A 303 16.26 15.07 -2.77
C LYS A 303 17.10 13.82 -3.00
N HIS A 304 16.62 12.86 -3.81
CA HIS A 304 17.27 11.56 -4.00
C HIS A 304 18.70 11.68 -4.60
N GLY A 305 18.92 12.66 -5.47
CA GLY A 305 20.27 12.99 -5.99
C GLY A 305 20.98 11.80 -6.65
N ASN A 306 22.31 11.67 -6.40
CA ASN A 306 23.19 10.63 -6.93
C ASN A 306 23.33 9.43 -5.97
N SER A 307 22.24 8.91 -5.43
CA SER A 307 22.27 7.75 -4.55
C SER A 307 22.69 6.47 -5.29
N SER A 308 23.24 5.48 -4.57
CA SER A 308 23.70 4.20 -5.13
C SER A 308 22.57 3.23 -5.50
N TYR A 309 21.33 3.61 -5.25
CA TYR A 309 20.13 2.83 -5.56
C TYR A 309 19.13 3.65 -6.37
N LYS A 310 18.26 3.00 -7.11
CA LYS A 310 17.14 3.64 -7.80
C LYS A 310 15.86 3.53 -6.96
N ILE A 311 14.98 4.53 -7.08
CA ILE A 311 13.64 4.50 -6.47
C ILE A 311 12.62 4.22 -7.58
N VAL A 312 11.73 3.26 -7.30
CA VAL A 312 10.63 2.88 -8.18
C VAL A 312 9.32 3.01 -7.40
N PHE A 313 8.46 3.91 -7.85
CA PHE A 313 7.12 4.04 -7.29
C PHE A 313 6.17 3.06 -7.97
N GLY A 314 5.41 2.31 -7.16
CA GLY A 314 4.31 1.50 -7.67
C GLY A 314 3.23 2.37 -8.34
N ASP A 315 2.51 1.76 -9.29
CA ASP A 315 1.32 2.40 -9.86
C ASP A 315 0.30 2.62 -8.71
N PRO A 316 -0.21 3.84 -8.51
CA PRO A 316 -1.23 4.12 -7.50
C PRO A 316 -2.46 3.20 -7.60
N LYS A 317 -2.83 2.80 -8.81
CA LYS A 317 -3.96 1.88 -9.05
C LYS A 317 -3.71 0.47 -8.51
N LEU A 318 -2.44 0.06 -8.40
CA LEU A 318 -2.01 -1.25 -7.89
C LEU A 318 -1.58 -1.18 -6.41
N SER A 319 -1.57 -0.01 -5.80
CA SER A 319 -1.12 0.20 -4.41
C SER A 319 -2.13 -0.28 -3.36
N GLY A 320 -3.40 -0.46 -3.72
CA GLY A 320 -4.43 -1.05 -2.85
C GLY A 320 -4.50 -2.57 -2.98
N ASP A 321 -5.31 -3.23 -2.12
CA ASP A 321 -5.55 -4.66 -2.20
C ASP A 321 -6.09 -5.03 -3.59
N ASN A 322 -5.40 -5.94 -4.27
CA ASN A 322 -5.75 -6.39 -5.62
C ASN A 322 -5.19 -7.80 -5.88
N ALA A 323 -5.78 -8.49 -6.84
CA ALA A 323 -5.35 -9.83 -7.25
C ALA A 323 -4.35 -9.83 -8.42
N ILE A 324 -4.01 -8.66 -8.98
CA ILE A 324 -3.09 -8.53 -10.14
C ILE A 324 -1.71 -9.08 -9.77
N GLY A 325 -1.17 -8.66 -8.62
CA GLY A 325 0.13 -9.15 -8.18
C GLY A 325 0.15 -10.66 -7.96
N THR A 326 -0.95 -11.23 -7.43
CA THR A 326 -1.10 -12.69 -7.30
C THR A 326 -1.11 -13.39 -8.67
N ALA A 327 -1.79 -12.80 -9.68
CA ALA A 327 -1.79 -13.33 -11.05
C ALA A 327 -0.40 -13.23 -11.73
N LEU A 328 0.30 -12.11 -11.56
CA LEU A 328 1.67 -11.91 -12.07
C LEU A 328 2.64 -12.92 -11.45
N LEU A 329 2.56 -13.11 -10.13
CA LEU A 329 3.37 -14.07 -9.41
C LEU A 329 3.08 -15.50 -9.88
N THR A 330 1.81 -15.84 -10.10
CA THR A 330 1.40 -17.14 -10.69
C THR A 330 2.04 -17.36 -12.04
N ARG A 331 1.97 -16.35 -12.92
CA ARG A 331 2.62 -16.38 -14.24
C ARG A 331 4.12 -16.62 -14.12
N ARG A 332 4.80 -15.94 -13.21
CA ARG A 332 6.26 -16.07 -13.03
C ARG A 332 6.65 -17.48 -12.57
N ILE A 333 5.95 -18.01 -11.58
CA ILE A 333 6.26 -19.34 -11.01
C ILE A 333 5.90 -20.45 -12.00
N ASN A 334 4.80 -20.34 -12.73
CA ASN A 334 4.34 -21.38 -13.67
C ASN A 334 5.18 -21.44 -14.96
N LYS A 335 5.93 -20.40 -15.31
CA LYS A 335 6.82 -20.36 -16.50
C LYS A 335 8.18 -21.02 -16.27
N ARG A 336 8.49 -21.40 -15.04
CA ARG A 336 9.72 -22.11 -14.67
C ARG A 336 9.50 -23.61 -14.67
#